data_d922b6569a3cb1ca2b9ea7c2d7bdcf8f
#
_entry.id   d922b6569a3cb1ca2b9ea7c2d7bdcf8f
#
_cell.length_a   1.000
_cell.length_b   1.000
_cell.length_c   1.000
_cell.angle_alpha   90.00
_cell.angle_beta   90.00
_cell.angle_gamma   90.00
#
_symmetry.space_group_name_H-M   'P 1'
#
loop_
_entity.id
_entity.type
_entity.pdbx_description
1 polymer ?
#
loop_
_entity_poly.entity_id
_entity_poly.type
_entity_poly.pdbx_seq_one_letter_code
_entity_poly.pdbx_strand_id
1 'polypeptide(L)'
;MDKPKNAQEFIAQQRQAIASNPECGTSHYNLAVALMGVEEFEEAEQELLAAIDCSPGLAEGYVQLGALCLRRGDMEGCLSWNQKAVKARPGFSEGHGNIGFVHLQMGNVDDAIVSLKRATHFNFRYVQAFASLATAHLMKGEVEESIEACLQALKIEPDFPIAHNNLGIAYMEKGDLAKAVEHIDRAQALGYEVAPQILDELKPYRNA
;
A
#
# COMPACT_ATOMS: atom_id res chain seq x y z
N MET A 1 13.72 30.79 -7.07
CA MET A 1 13.04 30.59 -5.79
C MET A 1 13.92 29.72 -4.92
N ASP A 2 14.19 30.15 -3.70
CA ASP A 2 14.93 29.32 -2.72
C ASP A 2 14.07 28.09 -2.34
N LYS A 3 14.74 26.97 -2.04
CA LYS A 3 14.05 25.77 -1.59
C LYS A 3 13.46 25.99 -0.19
N PRO A 4 12.20 25.53 0.09
CA PRO A 4 11.59 25.68 1.39
C PRO A 4 12.41 24.96 2.46
N LYS A 5 12.59 25.60 3.62
CA LYS A 5 13.41 25.07 4.71
C LYS A 5 12.62 24.15 5.64
N ASN A 6 11.29 24.23 5.59
CA ASN A 6 10.37 23.41 6.39
C ASN A 6 8.98 23.32 5.74
N ALA A 7 8.11 22.49 6.32
CA ALA A 7 6.76 22.26 5.80
C ALA A 7 5.91 23.54 5.74
N GLN A 8 6.00 24.41 6.73
CA GLN A 8 5.21 25.65 6.78
C GLN A 8 5.59 26.63 5.65
N GLU A 9 6.89 26.74 5.36
CA GLU A 9 7.37 27.56 4.25
C GLU A 9 6.91 26.99 2.91
N PHE A 10 6.91 25.68 2.75
CA PHE A 10 6.39 25.01 1.55
C PHE A 10 4.88 25.23 1.37
N ILE A 11 4.08 25.09 2.44
CA ILE A 11 2.65 25.39 2.44
C ILE A 11 2.40 26.83 2.01
N ALA A 12 3.13 27.80 2.58
CA ALA A 12 3.00 29.20 2.21
C ALA A 12 3.34 29.44 0.72
N GLN A 13 4.37 28.78 0.20
CA GLN A 13 4.73 28.88 -1.22
C GLN A 13 3.62 28.30 -2.13
N GLN A 14 3.03 27.15 -1.76
CA GLN A 14 1.94 26.58 -2.55
C GLN A 14 0.68 27.47 -2.52
N ARG A 15 0.33 28.03 -1.35
CA ARG A 15 -0.76 28.99 -1.24
C ARG A 15 -0.54 30.23 -2.12
N GLN A 16 0.69 30.75 -2.17
CA GLN A 16 1.04 31.86 -3.07
C GLN A 16 0.95 31.45 -4.54
N ALA A 17 1.38 30.25 -4.89
CA ALA A 17 1.26 29.73 -6.26
C ALA A 17 -0.19 29.60 -6.70
N ILE A 18 -1.07 29.08 -5.83
CA ILE A 18 -2.51 28.99 -6.06
C ILE A 18 -3.13 30.38 -6.20
N ALA A 19 -2.77 31.35 -5.35
CA ALA A 19 -3.24 32.74 -5.46
C ALA A 19 -2.89 33.37 -6.81
N SER A 20 -1.75 32.98 -7.40
CA SER A 20 -1.30 33.46 -8.72
C SER A 20 -1.93 32.69 -9.88
N ASN A 21 -2.25 31.41 -9.68
CA ASN A 21 -2.90 30.53 -10.67
C ASN A 21 -3.85 29.54 -9.98
N PRO A 22 -5.10 29.93 -9.72
CA PRO A 22 -6.08 29.11 -9.00
C PRO A 22 -6.47 27.79 -9.72
N GLU A 23 -6.20 27.68 -11.01
CA GLU A 23 -6.52 26.47 -11.79
C GLU A 23 -5.32 25.48 -11.89
N CYS A 24 -4.27 25.70 -11.11
CA CYS A 24 -3.12 24.82 -11.10
C CYS A 24 -3.35 23.59 -10.20
N GLY A 25 -3.89 22.51 -10.75
CA GLY A 25 -4.13 21.26 -10.01
C GLY A 25 -2.89 20.69 -9.32
N THR A 26 -1.69 20.87 -9.88
CA THR A 26 -0.44 20.46 -9.24
C THR A 26 -0.15 21.25 -7.97
N SER A 27 -0.42 22.55 -7.94
CA SER A 27 -0.21 23.39 -6.73
C SER A 27 -1.17 22.99 -5.62
N HIS A 28 -2.43 22.75 -5.95
CA HIS A 28 -3.43 22.23 -5.02
C HIS A 28 -3.02 20.85 -4.47
N TYR A 29 -2.59 19.93 -5.32
CA TYR A 29 -2.10 18.62 -4.90
C TYR A 29 -0.89 18.74 -3.97
N ASN A 30 0.12 19.55 -4.30
CA ASN A 30 1.30 19.74 -3.49
C ASN A 30 0.97 20.37 -2.12
N LEU A 31 0.04 21.32 -2.09
CA LEU A 31 -0.46 21.90 -0.84
C LEU A 31 -1.14 20.81 0.01
N ALA A 32 -2.01 20.02 -0.58
CA ALA A 32 -2.71 18.96 0.12
C ALA A 32 -1.75 17.94 0.74
N VAL A 33 -0.73 17.47 -0.01
CA VAL A 33 0.27 16.53 0.50
C VAL A 33 1.06 17.15 1.67
N ALA A 34 1.40 18.44 1.59
CA ALA A 34 2.09 19.12 2.68
C ALA A 34 1.19 19.26 3.92
N LEU A 35 -0.09 19.58 3.74
CA LEU A 35 -1.09 19.65 4.81
C LEU A 35 -1.32 18.29 5.48
N MET A 36 -1.37 17.21 4.70
CA MET A 36 -1.42 15.85 5.26
C MET A 36 -0.20 15.54 6.13
N GLY A 37 0.99 16.01 5.74
CA GLY A 37 2.23 15.85 6.50
C GLY A 37 2.26 16.61 7.83
N VAL A 38 1.41 17.62 8.02
CA VAL A 38 1.21 18.37 9.27
C VAL A 38 -0.16 18.09 9.91
N GLU A 39 -0.84 17.03 9.44
CA GLU A 39 -2.11 16.52 9.99
C GLU A 39 -3.33 17.47 9.81
N GLU A 40 -3.24 18.44 8.91
CA GLU A 40 -4.34 19.34 8.54
C GLU A 40 -5.24 18.68 7.47
N PHE A 41 -5.89 17.57 7.87
CA PHE A 41 -6.56 16.65 6.94
C PHE A 41 -7.81 17.23 6.26
N GLU A 42 -8.55 18.10 6.95
CA GLU A 42 -9.77 18.73 6.41
C GLU A 42 -9.43 19.70 5.29
N GLU A 43 -8.40 20.53 5.47
CA GLU A 43 -7.94 21.45 4.41
C GLU A 43 -7.28 20.64 3.27
N ALA A 44 -6.50 19.60 3.60
CA ALA A 44 -5.90 18.72 2.59
C ALA A 44 -6.95 18.07 1.69
N GLU A 45 -8.09 17.64 2.23
CA GLU A 45 -9.19 17.05 1.43
C GLU A 45 -9.78 18.09 0.46
N GLN A 46 -10.00 19.33 0.90
CA GLN A 46 -10.49 20.40 0.05
C GLN A 46 -9.52 20.70 -1.11
N GLU A 47 -8.23 20.76 -0.79
CA GLU A 47 -7.19 21.00 -1.79
C GLU A 47 -7.05 19.83 -2.78
N LEU A 48 -7.22 18.57 -2.33
CA LEU A 48 -7.25 17.40 -3.22
C LEU A 48 -8.46 17.45 -4.17
N LEU A 49 -9.64 17.84 -3.67
CA LEU A 49 -10.82 18.00 -4.50
C LEU A 49 -10.60 19.08 -5.56
N ALA A 50 -10.05 20.24 -5.18
CA ALA A 50 -9.67 21.28 -6.13
C ALA A 50 -8.61 20.78 -7.15
N ALA A 51 -7.64 19.99 -6.70
CA ALA A 51 -6.61 19.42 -7.58
C ALA A 51 -7.19 18.54 -8.69
N ILE A 52 -8.13 17.66 -8.36
CA ILE A 52 -8.76 16.76 -9.34
C ILE A 52 -9.81 17.50 -10.22
N ASP A 53 -10.45 18.54 -9.72
CA ASP A 53 -11.33 19.40 -10.53
C ASP A 53 -10.53 20.14 -11.60
N CYS A 54 -9.39 20.75 -11.22
CA CYS A 54 -8.49 21.42 -12.16
C CYS A 54 -7.75 20.44 -13.08
N SER A 55 -7.50 19.22 -12.62
CA SER A 55 -6.72 18.20 -13.34
C SER A 55 -7.34 16.81 -13.18
N PRO A 56 -8.43 16.48 -13.92
CA PRO A 56 -9.13 15.19 -13.77
C PRO A 56 -8.29 13.94 -14.10
N GLY A 57 -7.16 14.12 -14.79
CA GLY A 57 -6.19 13.05 -15.07
C GLY A 57 -5.17 12.79 -13.95
N LEU A 58 -5.21 13.56 -12.86
CA LEU A 58 -4.27 13.46 -11.74
C LEU A 58 -4.63 12.27 -10.84
N ALA A 59 -4.19 11.07 -11.24
CA ALA A 59 -4.48 9.82 -10.54
C ALA A 59 -4.00 9.82 -9.08
N GLU A 60 -2.89 10.49 -8.80
CA GLU A 60 -2.32 10.69 -7.46
C GLU A 60 -3.30 11.41 -6.51
N GLY A 61 -4.03 12.40 -7.00
CA GLY A 61 -5.04 13.13 -6.21
C GLY A 61 -6.15 12.20 -5.71
N TYR A 62 -6.66 11.34 -6.60
CA TYR A 62 -7.67 10.34 -6.23
C TYR A 62 -7.14 9.34 -5.18
N VAL A 63 -5.89 8.87 -5.32
CA VAL A 63 -5.28 7.95 -4.35
C VAL A 63 -5.15 8.60 -2.98
N GLN A 64 -4.77 9.89 -2.91
CA GLN A 64 -4.69 10.60 -1.62
C GLN A 64 -6.08 10.78 -0.97
N LEU A 65 -7.13 11.04 -1.75
CA LEU A 65 -8.51 11.05 -1.25
C LEU A 65 -8.92 9.68 -0.71
N GLY A 66 -8.52 8.61 -1.40
CA GLY A 66 -8.69 7.25 -0.92
C GLY A 66 -7.96 6.98 0.42
N ALA A 67 -6.74 7.50 0.56
CA ALA A 67 -5.98 7.39 1.81
C ALA A 67 -6.66 8.13 2.98
N LEU A 68 -7.26 9.30 2.74
CA LEU A 68 -8.04 10.02 3.74
C LEU A 68 -9.29 9.23 4.17
N CYS A 69 -9.98 8.59 3.22
CA CYS A 69 -11.09 7.68 3.53
C CYS A 69 -10.63 6.50 4.39
N LEU A 70 -9.52 5.86 4.02
CA LEU A 70 -8.96 4.73 4.77
C LEU A 70 -8.62 5.14 6.22
N ARG A 71 -8.03 6.31 6.41
CA ARG A 71 -7.73 6.86 7.73
C ARG A 71 -8.97 7.02 8.62
N ARG A 72 -10.12 7.31 8.01
CA ARG A 72 -11.44 7.42 8.70
C ARG A 72 -12.16 6.07 8.84
N GLY A 73 -11.59 4.97 8.34
CA GLY A 73 -12.22 3.66 8.31
C GLY A 73 -13.25 3.49 7.19
N ASP A 74 -13.37 4.45 6.27
CA ASP A 74 -14.28 4.40 5.13
C ASP A 74 -13.66 3.57 3.99
N MET A 75 -13.86 2.25 4.06
CA MET A 75 -13.35 1.31 3.05
C MET A 75 -14.03 1.50 1.68
N GLU A 76 -15.32 1.79 1.67
CA GLU A 76 -16.07 2.00 0.42
C GLU A 76 -15.63 3.28 -0.29
N GLY A 77 -15.46 4.37 0.45
CA GLY A 77 -14.91 5.62 -0.07
C GLY A 77 -13.49 5.43 -0.60
N CYS A 78 -12.64 4.70 0.14
CA CYS A 78 -11.29 4.37 -0.30
C CYS A 78 -11.31 3.59 -1.63
N LEU A 79 -12.16 2.56 -1.75
CA LEU A 79 -12.32 1.79 -2.97
C LEU A 79 -12.79 2.67 -4.14
N SER A 80 -13.82 3.48 -3.92
CA SER A 80 -14.39 4.37 -4.95
C SER A 80 -13.36 5.35 -5.50
N TRP A 81 -12.57 5.99 -4.63
CA TRP A 81 -11.55 6.94 -5.07
C TRP A 81 -10.41 6.25 -5.84
N ASN A 82 -9.95 5.08 -5.40
CA ASN A 82 -8.91 4.33 -6.12
C ASN A 82 -9.43 3.79 -7.47
N GLN A 83 -10.71 3.44 -7.59
CA GLN A 83 -11.32 3.11 -8.88
C GLN A 83 -11.33 4.33 -9.84
N LYS A 84 -11.57 5.55 -9.34
CA LYS A 84 -11.43 6.77 -10.15
C LYS A 84 -9.97 7.00 -10.55
N ALA A 85 -9.00 6.73 -9.67
CA ALA A 85 -7.58 6.83 -10.01
C ALA A 85 -7.19 5.92 -11.18
N VAL A 86 -7.59 4.64 -11.16
CA VAL A 86 -7.29 3.72 -12.25
C VAL A 86 -8.12 3.98 -13.51
N LYS A 87 -9.28 4.62 -13.40
CA LYS A 87 -10.04 5.12 -14.55
C LYS A 87 -9.34 6.30 -15.21
N ALA A 88 -8.78 7.23 -14.42
CA ALA A 88 -8.01 8.37 -14.91
C ALA A 88 -6.68 7.93 -15.55
N ARG A 89 -6.02 6.93 -14.95
CA ARG A 89 -4.75 6.34 -15.44
C ARG A 89 -4.79 4.81 -15.30
N PRO A 90 -5.16 4.07 -16.37
CA PRO A 90 -5.35 2.61 -16.29
C PRO A 90 -4.13 1.80 -15.84
N GLY A 91 -2.92 2.30 -16.09
CA GLY A 91 -1.66 1.67 -15.67
C GLY A 91 -1.14 2.14 -14.29
N PHE A 92 -1.96 2.83 -13.49
CA PHE A 92 -1.53 3.37 -12.20
C PHE A 92 -1.48 2.26 -11.14
N SER A 93 -0.29 1.73 -10.91
CA SER A 93 -0.03 0.58 -10.05
C SER A 93 -0.50 0.78 -8.61
N GLU A 94 -0.31 1.97 -8.05
CA GLU A 94 -0.72 2.32 -6.70
C GLU A 94 -2.24 2.24 -6.53
N GLY A 95 -2.98 2.75 -7.50
CA GLY A 95 -4.45 2.64 -7.50
C GLY A 95 -4.92 1.19 -7.51
N HIS A 96 -4.32 0.34 -8.35
CA HIS A 96 -4.61 -1.09 -8.37
C HIS A 96 -4.19 -1.79 -7.07
N GLY A 97 -3.04 -1.44 -6.50
CA GLY A 97 -2.55 -1.98 -5.22
C GLY A 97 -3.51 -1.65 -4.07
N ASN A 98 -3.96 -0.40 -3.99
CA ASN A 98 -4.91 0.04 -2.97
C ASN A 98 -6.29 -0.62 -3.13
N ILE A 99 -6.79 -0.78 -4.35
CA ILE A 99 -8.03 -1.53 -4.62
C ILE A 99 -7.89 -2.95 -4.10
N GLY A 100 -6.77 -3.63 -4.40
CA GLY A 100 -6.51 -4.99 -3.93
C GLY A 100 -6.41 -5.07 -2.41
N PHE A 101 -5.74 -4.11 -1.77
CA PHE A 101 -5.67 -4.03 -0.31
C PHE A 101 -7.06 -3.87 0.32
N VAL A 102 -7.89 -2.97 -0.19
CA VAL A 102 -9.26 -2.77 0.32
C VAL A 102 -10.11 -4.02 0.16
N HIS A 103 -10.02 -4.68 -0.99
CA HIS A 103 -10.72 -5.96 -1.19
C HIS A 103 -10.27 -7.04 -0.20
N LEU A 104 -8.97 -7.12 0.15
CA LEU A 104 -8.49 -8.01 1.21
C LEU A 104 -9.13 -7.70 2.57
N GLN A 105 -9.18 -6.42 2.95
CA GLN A 105 -9.79 -5.99 4.21
C GLN A 105 -11.29 -6.29 4.27
N MET A 106 -11.96 -6.28 3.12
CA MET A 106 -13.39 -6.64 2.99
C MET A 106 -13.64 -8.14 2.84
N GLY A 107 -12.60 -8.98 2.78
CA GLY A 107 -12.71 -10.42 2.55
C GLY A 107 -12.99 -10.84 1.10
N ASN A 108 -12.94 -9.91 0.15
CA ASN A 108 -13.18 -10.15 -1.28
C ASN A 108 -11.89 -10.65 -1.95
N VAL A 109 -11.44 -11.86 -1.60
CA VAL A 109 -10.10 -12.36 -1.94
C VAL A 109 -9.86 -12.46 -3.44
N ASP A 110 -10.84 -12.92 -4.22
CA ASP A 110 -10.69 -13.04 -5.68
C ASP A 110 -10.50 -11.69 -6.37
N ASP A 111 -11.27 -10.67 -5.98
CA ASP A 111 -11.12 -9.30 -6.51
C ASP A 111 -9.79 -8.66 -6.07
N ALA A 112 -9.33 -9.00 -4.87
CA ALA A 112 -8.02 -8.59 -4.38
C ALA A 112 -6.90 -9.16 -5.28
N ILE A 113 -6.93 -10.46 -5.56
CA ILE A 113 -5.93 -11.12 -6.43
C ILE A 113 -5.92 -10.47 -7.82
N VAL A 114 -7.08 -10.23 -8.42
CA VAL A 114 -7.17 -9.58 -9.74
C VAL A 114 -6.52 -8.20 -9.72
N SER A 115 -6.82 -7.39 -8.71
CA SER A 115 -6.30 -6.03 -8.60
C SER A 115 -4.80 -6.00 -8.29
N LEU A 116 -4.32 -6.87 -7.40
CA LEU A 116 -2.91 -6.97 -7.03
C LEU A 116 -2.05 -7.51 -8.18
N LYS A 117 -2.56 -8.46 -8.98
CA LYS A 117 -1.89 -8.90 -10.21
C LYS A 117 -1.73 -7.76 -11.22
N ARG A 118 -2.73 -6.86 -11.34
CA ARG A 118 -2.58 -5.65 -12.16
C ARG A 118 -1.54 -4.70 -11.59
N ALA A 119 -1.53 -4.48 -10.27
CA ALA A 119 -0.55 -3.63 -9.60
C ALA A 119 0.88 -4.10 -9.87
N THR A 120 1.16 -5.40 -9.67
CA THR A 120 2.48 -6.00 -9.91
C THR A 120 2.86 -6.07 -11.38
N HIS A 121 1.87 -6.18 -12.29
CA HIS A 121 2.10 -6.11 -13.73
C HIS A 121 2.56 -4.72 -14.19
N PHE A 122 1.90 -3.66 -13.71
CA PHE A 122 2.25 -2.28 -14.07
C PHE A 122 3.49 -1.77 -13.35
N ASN A 123 3.76 -2.28 -12.14
CA ASN A 123 4.98 -1.98 -11.40
C ASN A 123 5.57 -3.27 -10.81
N PHE A 124 6.50 -3.89 -11.55
CA PHE A 124 7.19 -5.12 -11.13
C PHE A 124 8.12 -4.94 -9.92
N ARG A 125 8.30 -3.71 -9.42
CA ARG A 125 9.05 -3.40 -8.20
C ARG A 125 8.15 -2.99 -7.02
N TYR A 126 6.85 -3.21 -7.11
CA TYR A 126 5.91 -2.84 -6.06
C TYR A 126 5.86 -3.94 -4.97
N VAL A 127 6.82 -3.87 -4.05
CA VAL A 127 7.03 -4.88 -2.98
C VAL A 127 5.77 -5.14 -2.18
N GLN A 128 5.07 -4.07 -1.75
CA GLN A 128 3.83 -4.17 -0.95
C GLN A 128 2.71 -4.89 -1.71
N ALA A 129 2.61 -4.69 -3.02
CA ALA A 129 1.61 -5.38 -3.83
C ALA A 129 1.89 -6.89 -3.94
N PHE A 130 3.17 -7.28 -4.06
CA PHE A 130 3.55 -8.70 -4.01
C PHE A 130 3.26 -9.34 -2.65
N ALA A 131 3.57 -8.65 -1.55
CA ALA A 131 3.27 -9.16 -0.21
C ALA A 131 1.75 -9.28 0.03
N SER A 132 0.97 -8.30 -0.41
CA SER A 132 -0.50 -8.37 -0.34
C SER A 132 -1.06 -9.49 -1.23
N LEU A 133 -0.46 -9.72 -2.39
CA LEU A 133 -0.82 -10.83 -3.28
C LEU A 133 -0.54 -12.18 -2.62
N ALA A 134 0.60 -12.32 -1.94
CA ALA A 134 0.92 -13.50 -1.16
C ALA A 134 -0.11 -13.75 -0.05
N THR A 135 -0.49 -12.70 0.68
CA THR A 135 -1.56 -12.78 1.69
C THR A 135 -2.88 -13.24 1.08
N ALA A 136 -3.26 -12.69 -0.09
CA ALA A 136 -4.48 -13.08 -0.79
C ALA A 136 -4.47 -14.57 -1.19
N HIS A 137 -3.33 -15.06 -1.70
CA HIS A 137 -3.16 -16.47 -2.05
C HIS A 137 -3.21 -17.38 -0.81
N LEU A 138 -2.60 -16.99 0.34
CA LEU A 138 -2.73 -17.72 1.61
C LEU A 138 -4.20 -17.82 2.06
N MET A 139 -4.93 -16.71 2.04
CA MET A 139 -6.35 -16.70 2.41
C MET A 139 -7.20 -17.64 1.54
N LYS A 140 -6.75 -17.92 0.33
CA LYS A 140 -7.41 -18.83 -0.62
C LYS A 140 -6.89 -20.27 -0.53
N GLY A 141 -5.83 -20.53 0.24
CA GLY A 141 -5.16 -21.84 0.33
C GLY A 141 -4.25 -22.18 -0.87
N GLU A 142 -3.92 -21.17 -1.69
CA GLU A 142 -3.05 -21.27 -2.86
C GLU A 142 -1.59 -21.06 -2.39
N VAL A 143 -1.03 -22.09 -1.74
CA VAL A 143 0.25 -22.00 -0.99
C VAL A 143 1.44 -21.73 -1.92
N GLU A 144 1.50 -22.41 -3.07
CA GLU A 144 2.59 -22.26 -4.04
C GLU A 144 2.62 -20.86 -4.64
N GLU A 145 1.47 -20.31 -5.00
CA GLU A 145 1.32 -18.95 -5.53
C GLU A 145 1.71 -17.90 -4.48
N SER A 146 1.39 -18.17 -3.21
CA SER A 146 1.84 -17.31 -2.11
C SER A 146 3.36 -17.30 -1.97
N ILE A 147 3.99 -18.48 -1.99
CA ILE A 147 5.45 -18.60 -1.95
C ILE A 147 6.08 -17.82 -3.12
N GLU A 148 5.57 -18.01 -4.33
CA GLU A 148 6.08 -17.29 -5.50
C GLU A 148 5.99 -15.77 -5.34
N ALA A 149 4.85 -15.26 -4.89
CA ALA A 149 4.65 -13.82 -4.67
C ALA A 149 5.60 -13.28 -3.59
N CYS A 150 5.79 -14.00 -2.48
CA CYS A 150 6.75 -13.63 -1.45
C CYS A 150 8.19 -13.59 -1.98
N LEU A 151 8.60 -14.59 -2.76
CA LEU A 151 9.94 -14.63 -3.34
C LEU A 151 10.16 -13.47 -4.33
N GLN A 152 9.14 -13.03 -5.08
CA GLN A 152 9.24 -11.83 -5.90
C GLN A 152 9.42 -10.58 -5.02
N ALA A 153 8.68 -10.45 -3.91
CA ALA A 153 8.87 -9.35 -2.97
C ALA A 153 10.32 -9.33 -2.42
N LEU A 154 10.83 -10.46 -1.95
CA LEU A 154 12.18 -10.56 -1.38
C LEU A 154 13.31 -10.42 -2.42
N LYS A 155 13.05 -10.70 -3.69
CA LYS A 155 14.00 -10.40 -4.77
C LYS A 155 14.19 -8.91 -4.96
N ILE A 156 13.17 -8.09 -4.67
CA ILE A 156 13.20 -6.63 -4.77
C ILE A 156 13.78 -6.04 -3.48
N GLU A 157 13.29 -6.49 -2.33
CA GLU A 157 13.67 -6.06 -0.98
C GLU A 157 13.91 -7.28 -0.09
N PRO A 158 15.18 -7.74 0.02
CA PRO A 158 15.51 -8.98 0.74
C PRO A 158 15.13 -8.99 2.22
N ASP A 159 15.03 -7.82 2.84
CA ASP A 159 14.71 -7.64 4.26
C ASP A 159 13.28 -7.13 4.47
N PHE A 160 12.33 -7.49 3.59
CA PHE A 160 10.95 -7.09 3.73
C PHE A 160 10.20 -7.99 4.73
N PRO A 161 9.88 -7.48 5.95
CA PRO A 161 9.43 -8.35 7.05
C PRO A 161 8.13 -9.08 6.77
N ILE A 162 7.18 -8.43 6.08
CA ILE A 162 5.86 -9.00 5.76
C ILE A 162 6.02 -10.20 4.82
N ALA A 163 6.93 -10.12 3.84
CA ALA A 163 7.16 -11.24 2.93
C ALA A 163 7.79 -12.43 3.65
N HIS A 164 8.70 -12.20 4.59
CA HIS A 164 9.24 -13.25 5.43
C HIS A 164 8.17 -13.90 6.31
N ASN A 165 7.32 -13.12 6.96
CA ASN A 165 6.20 -13.66 7.74
C ASN A 165 5.28 -14.52 6.87
N ASN A 166 4.88 -14.03 5.69
CA ASN A 166 3.99 -14.76 4.79
C ASN A 166 4.66 -16.04 4.24
N LEU A 167 5.96 -16.00 3.93
CA LEU A 167 6.71 -17.22 3.57
C LEU A 167 6.73 -18.23 4.71
N GLY A 168 6.95 -17.77 5.93
CA GLY A 168 6.91 -18.66 7.09
C GLY A 168 5.56 -19.37 7.21
N ILE A 169 4.46 -18.64 7.09
CA ILE A 169 3.11 -19.21 7.11
C ILE A 169 2.91 -20.18 5.92
N ALA A 170 3.30 -19.79 4.72
CA ALA A 170 3.18 -20.65 3.54
C ALA A 170 3.96 -21.95 3.66
N TYR A 171 5.17 -21.91 4.24
CA TYR A 171 5.96 -23.13 4.50
C TYR A 171 5.39 -23.97 5.64
N MET A 172 4.73 -23.38 6.65
CA MET A 172 3.96 -24.14 7.66
C MET A 172 2.85 -24.95 6.99
N GLU A 173 2.02 -24.30 6.18
CA GLU A 173 0.93 -24.94 5.43
C GLU A 173 1.46 -26.07 4.51
N LYS A 174 2.63 -25.89 3.94
CA LYS A 174 3.31 -26.90 3.11
C LYS A 174 3.94 -28.04 3.90
N GLY A 175 4.11 -27.89 5.23
CA GLY A 175 4.77 -28.85 6.11
C GLY A 175 6.30 -28.77 6.12
N ASP A 176 6.90 -27.76 5.48
CA ASP A 176 8.35 -27.50 5.54
C ASP A 176 8.67 -26.60 6.76
N LEU A 177 8.61 -27.23 7.94
CA LEU A 177 8.73 -26.52 9.21
C LEU A 177 10.11 -25.92 9.45
N ALA A 178 11.16 -26.47 8.82
CA ALA A 178 12.50 -25.91 8.91
C ALA A 178 12.57 -24.52 8.22
N LYS A 179 12.05 -24.41 7.00
CA LYS A 179 11.97 -23.11 6.32
C LYS A 179 10.96 -22.17 6.98
N ALA A 180 9.88 -22.70 7.52
CA ALA A 180 8.92 -21.88 8.28
C ALA A 180 9.61 -21.17 9.44
N VAL A 181 10.38 -21.90 10.25
CA VAL A 181 11.17 -21.33 11.37
C VAL A 181 12.16 -20.28 10.86
N GLU A 182 12.93 -20.58 9.81
CA GLU A 182 13.91 -19.66 9.23
C GLU A 182 13.27 -18.31 8.88
N HIS A 183 12.15 -18.34 8.16
CA HIS A 183 11.49 -17.13 7.70
C HIS A 183 10.76 -16.39 8.81
N ILE A 184 10.12 -17.08 9.74
CA ILE A 184 9.47 -16.45 10.91
C ILE A 184 10.52 -15.78 11.80
N ASP A 185 11.66 -16.43 12.06
CA ASP A 185 12.73 -15.83 12.86
C ASP A 185 13.35 -14.62 12.16
N ARG A 186 13.45 -14.66 10.83
CA ARG A 186 13.88 -13.48 10.05
C ARG A 186 12.90 -12.34 10.15
N ALA A 187 11.58 -12.59 10.04
CA ALA A 187 10.55 -11.57 10.21
C ALA A 187 10.64 -10.88 11.59
N GLN A 188 10.81 -11.70 12.67
CA GLN A 188 10.99 -11.17 14.02
C GLN A 188 12.29 -10.34 14.16
N ALA A 189 13.39 -10.80 13.60
CA ALA A 189 14.66 -10.08 13.61
C ALA A 189 14.58 -8.72 12.88
N LEU A 190 13.68 -8.60 11.89
CA LEU A 190 13.38 -7.38 11.16
C LEU A 190 12.32 -6.50 11.86
N GLY A 191 11.88 -6.87 13.06
CA GLY A 191 10.95 -6.09 13.88
C GLY A 191 9.47 -6.35 13.57
N TYR A 192 9.13 -7.42 12.83
CA TYR A 192 7.74 -7.78 12.59
C TYR A 192 7.15 -8.49 13.81
N GLU A 193 5.96 -8.06 14.21
CA GLU A 193 5.21 -8.69 15.29
C GLU A 193 4.47 -9.93 14.77
N VAL A 194 5.09 -11.10 14.96
CA VAL A 194 4.50 -12.37 14.54
C VAL A 194 3.43 -12.81 15.54
N ALA A 195 2.31 -13.30 15.02
CA ALA A 195 1.22 -13.80 15.87
C ALA A 195 1.69 -14.89 16.85
N PRO A 196 1.32 -14.82 18.14
CA PRO A 196 1.76 -15.76 19.17
C PRO A 196 1.47 -17.22 18.80
N GLN A 197 0.35 -17.50 18.14
CA GLN A 197 -0.06 -18.84 17.72
C GLN A 197 0.98 -19.47 16.77
N ILE A 198 1.51 -18.70 15.83
CA ILE A 198 2.56 -19.15 14.89
C ILE A 198 3.85 -19.49 15.65
N LEU A 199 4.21 -18.63 16.61
CA LEU A 199 5.42 -18.85 17.43
C LEU A 199 5.31 -20.11 18.30
N ASP A 200 4.15 -20.34 18.89
CA ASP A 200 3.89 -21.51 19.73
C ASP A 200 3.91 -22.82 18.89
N GLU A 201 3.33 -22.79 17.70
CA GLU A 201 3.32 -23.92 16.78
C GLU A 201 4.74 -24.29 16.30
N LEU A 202 5.59 -23.30 16.01
CA LEU A 202 6.95 -23.52 15.53
C LEU A 202 7.97 -23.80 16.65
N LYS A 203 7.62 -23.56 17.92
CA LYS A 203 8.53 -23.73 19.05
C LYS A 203 9.20 -25.10 19.13
N PRO A 204 8.53 -26.25 18.88
CA PRO A 204 9.17 -27.57 18.90
C PRO A 204 10.25 -27.73 17.84
N TYR A 205 10.21 -27.00 16.75
CA TYR A 205 11.05 -27.14 15.56
C TYR A 205 12.24 -26.18 15.52
N ARG A 206 12.33 -25.23 16.47
CA ARG A 206 13.45 -24.28 16.58
C ARG A 206 14.74 -24.89 17.13
N ASN A 207 14.66 -26.06 17.79
CA ASN A 207 15.79 -26.73 18.44
C ASN A 207 16.06 -28.10 17.85
N ALA A 208 15.53 -28.43 16.68
CA ALA A 208 15.69 -29.70 15.99
C ALA A 208 16.78 -29.55 14.84
#